data_42c3e8ed4941d44d1211b5ccad4c456f
#
_entry.id   42c3e8ed4941d44d1211b5ccad4c456f
#
_cell.length_a   1.000
_cell.length_b   1.000
_cell.length_c   1.000
_cell.angle_alpha   90.00
_cell.angle_beta   90.00
_cell.angle_gamma   90.00
#
_symmetry.space_group_name_H-M   'P 1'
#
loop_
_entity.id
_entity.type
_entity.pdbx_description
1 polymer ?
#
loop_
_entity_poly.entity_id
_entity_poly.type
_entity_poly.pdbx_seq_one_letter_code
_entity_poly.pdbx_strand_id
1 'polypeptide(L)'
;ELTIDVFDSQANFQGEQTGWFAKLIKDKFNIKLNIIAPNVAGGGDTLYQTRSANGNLGDLIITNLDSSRLKDMVTAGLVLDMSDYIKDEKYLQDRMDAINTASKLSGTDGVWAVPSEISNQPATEPCEASEPTNAPSLRWDVYGEVGYPEMDTLEDMIPVLEQMQEKAKGTSKDGKDVYALSLFKDWDGDIMQNAGAFCALYGYENLGFALGKVDGSEIQSVIDSDSMYVRALKFLFEANQKGLIDPESTTQNFDTLQTKFRNGDVLYSFWPWLGAGVYSTTENTSEGKGFASATIKDMKCLSYGSMPDGKMSVGIMVGSQTKDPQRMVDFINWLYSPEGIEASSAQSGGNCGPEGLTWEMKDGK
;
A
#
# COMPACT_ATOMS: atom_id res chain seq x y z
N GLU A 1 3.86 -17.94 26.58
CA GLU A 1 4.27 -17.21 25.38
C GLU A 1 4.07 -18.10 24.16
N LEU A 2 3.45 -17.56 23.11
CA LEU A 2 3.18 -18.25 21.85
C LEU A 2 3.90 -17.52 20.73
N THR A 3 4.78 -18.21 20.01
CA THR A 3 5.32 -17.70 18.75
C THR A 3 4.35 -18.11 17.64
N ILE A 4 3.88 -17.13 16.89
CA ILE A 4 2.96 -17.35 15.77
C ILE A 4 3.64 -17.01 14.44
N ASP A 5 3.35 -17.82 13.44
CA ASP A 5 3.71 -17.53 12.06
C ASP A 5 2.65 -16.62 11.43
N VAL A 6 3.08 -15.46 10.93
CA VAL A 6 2.23 -14.54 10.17
C VAL A 6 2.69 -14.56 8.71
N PHE A 7 1.93 -15.21 7.86
CA PHE A 7 2.14 -15.14 6.42
C PHE A 7 1.61 -13.81 5.89
N ASP A 8 2.49 -12.94 5.43
CA ASP A 8 2.12 -11.62 4.95
C ASP A 8 2.69 -11.38 3.55
N SER A 9 1.81 -11.39 2.56
CA SER A 9 2.15 -11.17 1.15
C SER A 9 2.61 -9.75 0.83
N GLN A 10 2.37 -8.79 1.74
CA GLN A 10 2.73 -7.39 1.58
C GLN A 10 4.04 -7.03 2.31
N ALA A 11 4.50 -7.87 3.24
CA ALA A 11 5.67 -7.56 4.04
C ALA A 11 6.96 -7.54 3.20
N ASN A 12 7.79 -6.53 3.47
CA ASN A 12 9.15 -6.38 2.92
C ASN A 12 10.23 -6.69 3.97
N PHE A 13 9.86 -7.35 5.06
CA PHE A 13 10.73 -7.83 6.14
C PHE A 13 10.24 -9.19 6.62
N GLN A 14 11.09 -9.99 7.23
CA GLN A 14 10.74 -11.33 7.71
C GLN A 14 11.46 -11.69 9.01
N GLY A 15 11.02 -12.78 9.65
CA GLY A 15 11.59 -13.33 10.85
C GLY A 15 10.89 -12.87 12.12
N GLU A 16 11.46 -13.24 13.28
CA GLU A 16 10.94 -12.85 14.59
C GLU A 16 11.06 -11.33 14.77
N GLN A 17 9.94 -10.70 15.09
CA GLN A 17 9.87 -9.26 15.22
C GLN A 17 10.36 -8.78 16.58
N THR A 18 11.02 -7.63 16.56
CA THR A 18 11.55 -6.91 17.72
C THR A 18 11.07 -5.44 17.67
N GLY A 19 11.44 -4.67 18.67
CA GLY A 19 11.04 -3.27 18.74
C GLY A 19 9.74 -3.07 19.56
N TRP A 20 9.28 -1.83 19.58
CA TRP A 20 8.20 -1.44 20.49
C TRP A 20 6.85 -2.08 20.15
N PHE A 21 6.52 -2.24 18.86
CA PHE A 21 5.26 -2.86 18.45
C PHE A 21 5.22 -4.34 18.83
N ALA A 22 6.32 -5.08 18.56
CA ALA A 22 6.43 -6.47 18.97
C ALA A 22 6.35 -6.63 20.50
N LYS A 23 6.94 -5.70 21.26
CA LYS A 23 6.83 -5.67 22.73
C LYS A 23 5.38 -5.42 23.18
N LEU A 24 4.68 -4.48 22.55
CA LEU A 24 3.29 -4.18 22.83
C LEU A 24 2.39 -5.41 22.63
N ILE A 25 2.56 -6.12 21.52
CA ILE A 25 1.82 -7.34 21.20
C ILE A 25 2.16 -8.46 22.21
N LYS A 26 3.43 -8.60 22.55
CA LYS A 26 3.86 -9.56 23.57
C LYS A 26 3.23 -9.28 24.93
N ASP A 27 3.26 -8.03 25.38
CA ASP A 27 2.73 -7.63 26.69
C ASP A 27 1.20 -7.81 26.76
N LYS A 28 0.50 -7.55 25.66
CA LYS A 28 -0.96 -7.57 25.59
C LYS A 28 -1.53 -8.97 25.36
N PHE A 29 -0.94 -9.74 24.46
CA PHE A 29 -1.47 -11.04 24.00
C PHE A 29 -0.57 -12.23 24.33
N ASN A 30 0.61 -11.99 24.91
CA ASN A 30 1.65 -13.01 25.12
C ASN A 30 2.03 -13.76 23.83
N ILE A 31 2.14 -12.99 22.74
CA ILE A 31 2.46 -13.44 21.38
C ILE A 31 3.81 -12.86 20.95
N LYS A 32 4.61 -13.69 20.28
CA LYS A 32 5.74 -13.26 19.45
C LYS A 32 5.38 -13.44 17.98
N LEU A 33 5.63 -12.42 17.18
CA LEU A 33 5.34 -12.42 15.74
C LEU A 33 6.57 -12.91 14.97
N ASN A 34 6.40 -13.97 14.19
CA ASN A 34 7.36 -14.41 13.19
C ASN A 34 6.77 -14.17 11.79
N ILE A 35 7.28 -13.16 11.09
CA ILE A 35 6.76 -12.77 9.76
C ILE A 35 7.37 -13.66 8.69
N ILE A 36 6.50 -14.21 7.84
CA ILE A 36 6.84 -14.99 6.66
C ILE A 36 6.43 -14.15 5.45
N ALA A 37 7.44 -13.58 4.77
CA ALA A 37 7.26 -12.64 3.68
C ALA A 37 7.69 -13.25 2.35
N PRO A 38 6.76 -13.64 1.44
CA PRO A 38 7.11 -14.17 0.13
C PRO A 38 8.02 -13.27 -0.69
N ASN A 39 7.81 -11.95 -0.63
CA ASN A 39 8.61 -10.98 -1.35
C ASN A 39 10.08 -10.97 -0.92
N VAL A 40 10.33 -11.12 0.38
CA VAL A 40 11.70 -11.16 0.94
C VAL A 40 12.36 -12.51 0.69
N ALA A 41 11.59 -13.58 0.71
CA ALA A 41 12.10 -14.94 0.45
C ALA A 41 12.48 -15.17 -1.04
N GLY A 42 12.27 -14.17 -1.90
CA GLY A 42 12.64 -14.22 -3.31
C GLY A 42 11.79 -15.15 -4.16
N GLY A 43 10.67 -15.61 -3.62
CA GLY A 43 9.86 -16.67 -4.20
C GLY A 43 8.52 -16.26 -4.79
N GLY A 44 8.11 -15.02 -4.67
CA GLY A 44 6.78 -14.61 -5.13
C GLY A 44 5.70 -15.61 -4.69
N ASP A 45 4.96 -16.15 -5.65
CA ASP A 45 3.91 -17.14 -5.39
C ASP A 45 4.47 -18.53 -4.99
N THR A 46 5.76 -18.80 -5.18
CA THR A 46 6.37 -20.13 -4.88
C THR A 46 6.26 -20.48 -3.39
N LEU A 47 6.52 -19.52 -2.49
CA LEU A 47 6.42 -19.77 -1.06
C LEU A 47 4.97 -20.03 -0.65
N TYR A 48 4.03 -19.28 -1.20
CA TYR A 48 2.59 -19.53 -1.02
C TYR A 48 2.21 -20.95 -1.46
N GLN A 49 2.60 -21.36 -2.67
CA GLN A 49 2.32 -22.69 -3.21
C GLN A 49 2.90 -23.80 -2.34
N THR A 50 4.16 -23.65 -1.91
CA THR A 50 4.84 -24.65 -1.08
C THR A 50 4.16 -24.80 0.28
N ARG A 51 3.84 -23.69 0.94
CA ARG A 51 3.17 -23.72 2.25
C ARG A 51 1.73 -24.20 2.15
N SER A 52 1.02 -23.84 1.09
CA SER A 52 -0.34 -24.34 0.81
C SER A 52 -0.34 -25.85 0.59
N ALA A 53 0.61 -26.37 -0.19
CA ALA A 53 0.74 -27.82 -0.40
C ALA A 53 1.06 -28.59 0.89
N ASN A 54 1.73 -27.94 1.85
CA ASN A 54 2.00 -28.50 3.16
C ASN A 54 0.82 -28.33 4.15
N GLY A 55 -0.28 -27.73 3.73
CA GLY A 55 -1.47 -27.54 4.56
C GLY A 55 -1.32 -26.49 5.67
N ASN A 56 -0.30 -25.63 5.62
CA ASN A 56 -0.03 -24.65 6.67
C ASN A 56 0.59 -23.36 6.09
N LEU A 57 -0.20 -22.31 5.98
CA LEU A 57 0.27 -20.99 5.61
C LEU A 57 0.84 -20.20 6.82
N GLY A 58 0.30 -20.41 8.00
CA GLY A 58 0.65 -19.73 9.24
C GLY A 58 -0.50 -19.70 10.23
N ASP A 59 -0.31 -19.10 11.40
CA ASP A 59 -1.36 -18.85 12.39
C ASP A 59 -2.27 -17.69 11.96
N LEU A 60 -1.68 -16.65 11.37
CA LEU A 60 -2.37 -15.55 10.69
C LEU A 60 -1.92 -15.50 9.23
N ILE A 61 -2.86 -15.13 8.35
CA ILE A 61 -2.63 -15.05 6.93
C ILE A 61 -3.11 -13.69 6.45
N ILE A 62 -2.19 -12.88 5.92
CA ILE A 62 -2.48 -11.55 5.34
C ILE A 62 -2.17 -11.64 3.85
N THR A 63 -3.20 -11.62 3.04
CA THR A 63 -3.07 -11.71 1.58
C THR A 63 -4.33 -11.20 0.88
N ASN A 64 -4.27 -11.18 -0.44
CA ASN A 64 -5.39 -10.88 -1.32
C ASN A 64 -6.54 -11.87 -1.11
N LEU A 65 -7.78 -11.37 -1.10
CA LEU A 65 -9.01 -12.14 -0.96
C LEU A 65 -9.70 -12.42 -2.29
N ASP A 66 -9.43 -11.59 -3.31
CA ASP A 66 -10.05 -11.66 -4.63
C ASP A 66 -9.41 -12.71 -5.56
N SER A 67 -9.83 -12.74 -6.81
CA SER A 67 -9.28 -13.63 -7.84
C SER A 67 -9.27 -15.12 -7.46
N SER A 68 -10.33 -15.59 -6.80
CA SER A 68 -10.48 -16.93 -6.22
C SER A 68 -9.56 -17.26 -5.04
N ARG A 69 -8.65 -16.42 -4.63
CA ARG A 69 -7.67 -16.71 -3.58
C ARG A 69 -8.30 -17.19 -2.27
N LEU A 70 -9.30 -16.45 -1.75
CA LEU A 70 -10.00 -16.87 -0.53
C LEU A 70 -10.72 -18.21 -0.71
N LYS A 71 -11.41 -18.39 -1.85
CA LYS A 71 -12.11 -19.64 -2.17
C LYS A 71 -11.16 -20.83 -2.20
N ASP A 72 -10.00 -20.65 -2.82
CA ASP A 72 -9.00 -21.71 -2.95
C ASP A 72 -8.43 -22.08 -1.58
N MET A 73 -8.12 -21.10 -0.73
CA MET A 73 -7.63 -21.34 0.63
C MET A 73 -8.68 -22.03 1.53
N VAL A 74 -9.94 -21.61 1.45
CA VAL A 74 -11.03 -22.26 2.22
C VAL A 74 -11.26 -23.68 1.73
N THR A 75 -11.31 -23.90 0.40
CA THR A 75 -11.48 -25.23 -0.19
C THR A 75 -10.34 -26.17 0.18
N ALA A 76 -9.12 -25.66 0.25
CA ALA A 76 -7.93 -26.43 0.65
C ALA A 76 -7.82 -26.64 2.18
N GLY A 77 -8.75 -26.10 2.97
CA GLY A 77 -8.74 -26.22 4.42
C GLY A 77 -7.60 -25.48 5.12
N LEU A 78 -7.09 -24.40 4.53
CA LEU A 78 -5.97 -23.61 5.06
C LEU A 78 -6.41 -22.54 6.04
N VAL A 79 -7.68 -22.14 5.99
CA VAL A 79 -8.28 -21.05 6.78
C VAL A 79 -9.29 -21.62 7.76
N LEU A 80 -9.33 -21.04 8.95
CA LEU A 80 -10.29 -21.36 9.99
C LEU A 80 -11.58 -20.56 9.81
N ASP A 81 -12.75 -21.20 10.01
CA ASP A 81 -14.00 -20.48 10.20
C ASP A 81 -14.02 -19.80 11.58
N MET A 82 -14.06 -18.49 11.59
CA MET A 82 -14.06 -17.67 12.80
C MET A 82 -15.46 -17.51 13.42
N SER A 83 -16.52 -18.09 12.86
CA SER A 83 -17.92 -17.88 13.29
C SER A 83 -18.15 -18.09 14.78
N ASP A 84 -17.47 -19.06 15.40
CA ASP A 84 -17.62 -19.34 16.82
C ASP A 84 -16.74 -18.46 17.72
N TYR A 85 -15.71 -17.84 17.19
CA TYR A 85 -14.72 -17.06 17.93
C TYR A 85 -14.99 -15.56 17.91
N ILE A 86 -15.76 -15.07 16.94
CA ILE A 86 -15.96 -13.63 16.67
C ILE A 86 -17.15 -13.03 17.45
N LYS A 87 -17.97 -13.85 18.12
CA LYS A 87 -19.28 -13.45 18.66
C LYS A 87 -19.20 -12.33 19.70
N ASP A 88 -18.17 -12.34 20.53
CA ASP A 88 -17.97 -11.37 21.61
C ASP A 88 -16.94 -10.29 21.25
N GLU A 89 -16.46 -10.26 20.01
CA GLU A 89 -15.42 -9.36 19.54
C GLU A 89 -16.00 -8.04 19.03
N LYS A 90 -16.13 -7.08 19.92
CA LYS A 90 -16.83 -5.80 19.70
C LYS A 90 -16.44 -5.10 18.39
N TYR A 91 -15.14 -4.93 18.15
CA TYR A 91 -14.67 -4.12 17.01
C TYR A 91 -14.85 -4.86 15.68
N LEU A 92 -14.85 -6.18 15.69
CA LEU A 92 -15.19 -6.99 14.53
C LEU A 92 -16.70 -7.07 14.33
N GLN A 93 -17.48 -7.14 15.42
CA GLN A 93 -18.95 -7.09 15.34
C GLN A 93 -19.45 -5.78 14.73
N ASP A 94 -18.80 -4.67 15.03
CA ASP A 94 -19.13 -3.37 14.44
C ASP A 94 -18.85 -3.32 12.91
N ARG A 95 -18.17 -4.34 12.35
CA ARG A 95 -17.74 -4.44 10.95
C ARG A 95 -18.27 -5.67 10.22
N MET A 96 -19.28 -6.33 10.79
CA MET A 96 -19.79 -7.60 10.26
C MET A 96 -20.30 -7.51 8.83
N ASP A 97 -20.80 -6.37 8.39
CA ASP A 97 -21.27 -6.21 7.00
C ASP A 97 -20.11 -6.37 6.00
N ALA A 98 -18.98 -5.71 6.26
CA ALA A 98 -17.77 -5.86 5.45
C ALA A 98 -17.18 -7.27 5.55
N ILE A 99 -17.13 -7.84 6.76
CA ILE A 99 -16.62 -9.19 7.01
C ILE A 99 -17.46 -10.25 6.27
N ASN A 100 -18.78 -10.10 6.29
CA ASN A 100 -19.68 -10.99 5.57
C ASN A 100 -19.55 -10.83 4.05
N THR A 101 -19.37 -9.59 3.56
CA THR A 101 -19.11 -9.34 2.13
C THR A 101 -17.82 -10.00 1.68
N ALA A 102 -16.73 -9.85 2.42
CA ALA A 102 -15.46 -10.51 2.14
C ALA A 102 -15.58 -12.04 2.18
N SER A 103 -16.25 -12.56 3.21
CA SER A 103 -16.40 -14.01 3.41
C SER A 103 -17.19 -14.70 2.29
N LYS A 104 -18.10 -14.00 1.63
CA LYS A 104 -18.82 -14.51 0.44
C LYS A 104 -17.90 -14.88 -0.72
N LEU A 105 -16.73 -14.27 -0.81
CA LEU A 105 -15.74 -14.61 -1.84
C LEU A 105 -15.24 -16.07 -1.73
N SER A 106 -15.40 -16.69 -0.56
CA SER A 106 -15.09 -18.12 -0.35
C SER A 106 -16.03 -19.06 -1.12
N GLY A 107 -17.25 -18.60 -1.42
CA GLY A 107 -18.33 -19.44 -1.94
C GLY A 107 -18.91 -20.43 -0.93
N THR A 108 -18.57 -20.30 0.36
CA THR A 108 -18.97 -21.20 1.44
C THR A 108 -19.46 -20.37 2.63
N ASP A 109 -20.52 -20.82 3.30
CA ASP A 109 -21.00 -20.16 4.52
C ASP A 109 -19.91 -20.18 5.62
N GLY A 110 -19.83 -19.10 6.39
CA GLY A 110 -18.85 -18.94 7.47
C GLY A 110 -18.26 -17.54 7.54
N VAL A 111 -17.40 -17.32 8.52
CA VAL A 111 -16.61 -16.09 8.69
C VAL A 111 -15.15 -16.42 8.43
N TRP A 112 -14.69 -16.09 7.24
CA TRP A 112 -13.41 -16.56 6.73
C TRP A 112 -12.30 -15.52 6.71
N ALA A 113 -12.66 -14.24 6.58
CA ALA A 113 -11.68 -13.17 6.42
C ALA A 113 -12.22 -11.83 6.93
N VAL A 114 -11.32 -10.99 7.43
CA VAL A 114 -11.59 -9.59 7.75
C VAL A 114 -10.86 -8.74 6.71
N PRO A 115 -11.57 -7.96 5.87
CA PRO A 115 -10.94 -7.10 4.89
C PRO A 115 -10.20 -5.93 5.55
N SER A 116 -9.23 -5.36 4.88
CA SER A 116 -8.54 -4.16 5.34
C SER A 116 -9.33 -2.88 5.01
N GLU A 117 -8.92 -1.76 5.60
CA GLU A 117 -9.40 -0.41 5.27
C GLU A 117 -10.93 -0.26 5.31
N ILE A 118 -11.57 -0.84 6.31
CA ILE A 118 -13.02 -0.72 6.52
C ILE A 118 -13.32 0.65 7.11
N SER A 119 -14.25 1.40 6.48
CA SER A 119 -14.72 2.71 6.93
C SER A 119 -16.16 2.65 7.42
N ASN A 120 -16.49 3.53 8.37
CA ASN A 120 -17.88 3.81 8.75
C ASN A 120 -18.52 4.90 7.86
N GLN A 121 -17.74 5.49 6.94
CA GLN A 121 -18.20 6.53 6.03
C GLN A 121 -18.56 5.95 4.67
N PRO A 122 -19.60 6.45 4.01
CA PRO A 122 -19.89 6.09 2.63
C PRO A 122 -18.70 6.40 1.70
N ALA A 123 -18.49 5.60 0.67
CA ALA A 123 -17.41 5.80 -0.30
C ALA A 123 -17.49 7.14 -1.06
N THR A 124 -18.66 7.77 -1.04
CA THR A 124 -18.93 9.10 -1.66
C THR A 124 -18.59 10.27 -0.75
N GLU A 125 -18.35 10.03 0.53
CA GLU A 125 -17.99 11.08 1.48
C GLU A 125 -16.46 11.29 1.46
N PRO A 126 -15.97 12.54 1.53
CA PRO A 126 -14.55 12.80 1.65
C PRO A 126 -14.00 12.13 2.92
N CYS A 127 -12.88 11.42 2.79
CA CYS A 127 -12.22 10.90 3.97
C CYS A 127 -11.53 12.04 4.74
N GLU A 128 -11.40 11.89 6.06
CA GLU A 128 -10.72 12.86 6.93
C GLU A 128 -9.18 12.80 6.80
N ALA A 129 -8.64 11.97 5.91
CA ALA A 129 -7.22 11.88 5.68
C ALA A 129 -6.68 13.23 5.20
N SER A 130 -5.64 13.71 5.84
CA SER A 130 -5.00 15.00 5.53
C SER A 130 -4.26 14.98 4.19
N GLU A 131 -3.91 13.78 3.70
CA GLU A 131 -3.21 13.59 2.43
C GLU A 131 -3.87 12.50 1.59
N PRO A 132 -4.03 12.73 0.28
CA PRO A 132 -4.53 11.70 -0.62
C PRO A 132 -3.51 10.55 -0.76
N THR A 133 -4.00 9.33 -0.92
CA THR A 133 -3.14 8.18 -1.21
C THR A 133 -2.44 8.32 -2.56
N ASN A 134 -3.18 8.82 -3.56
CA ASN A 134 -2.66 9.13 -4.88
C ASN A 134 -2.74 10.63 -5.14
N ALA A 135 -1.63 11.21 -5.54
CA ALA A 135 -1.53 12.57 -6.03
C ALA A 135 -0.24 12.73 -6.86
N PRO A 136 -0.25 13.53 -7.91
CA PRO A 136 0.98 13.87 -8.61
C PRO A 136 1.89 14.66 -7.66
N SER A 137 2.94 14.02 -7.17
CA SER A 137 3.88 14.62 -6.23
C SER A 137 5.21 14.89 -6.91
N LEU A 138 5.70 16.10 -6.78
CA LEU A 138 6.96 16.54 -7.39
C LEU A 138 7.99 16.93 -6.33
N ARG A 139 9.28 16.78 -6.66
CA ARG A 139 10.36 17.42 -5.92
C ARG A 139 10.13 18.95 -5.97
N TRP A 140 9.56 19.45 -4.87
CA TRP A 140 9.03 20.82 -4.81
C TRP A 140 10.10 21.88 -4.94
N ASP A 141 11.26 21.63 -4.35
CA ASP A 141 12.45 22.46 -4.50
C ASP A 141 12.88 22.61 -5.96
N VAL A 142 12.97 21.50 -6.69
CA VAL A 142 13.34 21.50 -8.11
C VAL A 142 12.23 22.09 -8.98
N TYR A 143 10.96 21.83 -8.66
CA TYR A 143 9.82 22.44 -9.34
C TYR A 143 9.81 23.97 -9.18
N GLY A 144 10.23 24.47 -8.01
CA GLY A 144 10.43 25.90 -7.77
C GLY A 144 11.55 26.51 -8.61
N GLU A 145 12.63 25.77 -8.84
CA GLU A 145 13.75 26.24 -9.67
C GLU A 145 13.37 26.44 -11.16
N VAL A 146 12.31 25.76 -11.62
CA VAL A 146 11.75 25.96 -12.97
C VAL A 146 10.56 26.92 -13.00
N GLY A 147 10.23 27.55 -11.86
CA GLY A 147 9.25 28.65 -11.75
C GLY A 147 7.81 28.19 -11.56
N TYR A 148 7.56 26.98 -11.06
CA TYR A 148 6.21 26.44 -10.85
C TYR A 148 5.30 26.50 -12.08
N PRO A 149 5.70 25.96 -13.25
CA PRO A 149 4.88 26.04 -14.47
C PRO A 149 3.48 25.45 -14.24
N GLU A 150 2.45 26.13 -14.71
CA GLU A 150 1.10 25.55 -14.69
C GLU A 150 1.02 24.34 -15.64
N MET A 151 0.25 23.32 -15.23
CA MET A 151 -0.02 22.11 -16.00
C MET A 151 -1.53 21.89 -16.07
N ASP A 152 -2.06 21.82 -17.27
CA ASP A 152 -3.49 21.61 -17.52
C ASP A 152 -3.82 20.11 -17.66
N THR A 153 -2.92 19.36 -18.25
CA THR A 153 -3.09 17.96 -18.62
C THR A 153 -1.89 17.09 -18.21
N LEU A 154 -2.07 15.77 -18.24
CA LEU A 154 -0.98 14.81 -18.03
C LEU A 154 0.22 15.08 -18.93
N GLU A 155 -0.05 15.41 -20.19
CA GLU A 155 0.97 15.63 -21.22
C GLU A 155 1.82 16.89 -20.95
N ASP A 156 1.26 17.89 -20.28
CA ASP A 156 1.99 19.10 -19.88
C ASP A 156 3.09 18.83 -18.85
N MET A 157 3.04 17.68 -18.18
CA MET A 157 4.12 17.27 -17.28
C MET A 157 5.44 17.02 -18.04
N ILE A 158 5.40 16.57 -19.29
CA ILE A 158 6.60 16.19 -20.04
C ILE A 158 7.62 17.35 -20.11
N PRO A 159 7.27 18.53 -20.65
CA PRO A 159 8.23 19.64 -20.73
C PRO A 159 8.64 20.19 -19.35
N VAL A 160 7.78 20.06 -18.34
CA VAL A 160 8.12 20.45 -16.97
C VAL A 160 9.16 19.50 -16.39
N LEU A 161 8.94 18.19 -16.52
CA LEU A 161 9.86 17.17 -16.05
C LEU A 161 11.22 17.20 -16.78
N GLU A 162 11.25 17.54 -18.07
CA GLU A 162 12.51 17.77 -18.81
C GLU A 162 13.32 18.88 -18.15
N GLN A 163 12.70 20.03 -17.87
CA GLN A 163 13.36 21.15 -17.22
C GLN A 163 13.81 20.81 -15.79
N MET A 164 12.96 20.13 -15.03
CA MET A 164 13.29 19.68 -13.68
C MET A 164 14.47 18.71 -13.67
N GLN A 165 14.49 17.72 -14.57
CA GLN A 165 15.59 16.76 -14.67
C GLN A 165 16.91 17.44 -15.02
N GLU A 166 16.90 18.42 -15.90
CA GLU A 166 18.10 19.21 -16.21
C GLU A 166 18.62 19.98 -14.99
N LYS A 167 17.73 20.60 -14.21
CA LYS A 167 18.08 21.30 -12.97
C LYS A 167 18.60 20.37 -11.87
N ALA A 168 18.06 19.16 -11.80
CA ALA A 168 18.42 18.20 -10.77
C ALA A 168 19.73 17.42 -11.05
N LYS A 169 20.40 17.65 -12.16
CA LYS A 169 21.67 16.99 -12.47
C LYS A 169 22.71 17.20 -11.36
N GLY A 170 23.27 16.11 -10.88
CA GLY A 170 24.31 16.14 -9.84
C GLY A 170 23.79 16.42 -8.42
N THR A 171 22.46 16.39 -8.18
CA THR A 171 21.88 16.62 -6.84
C THR A 171 21.62 15.33 -6.08
N SER A 172 21.83 14.16 -6.68
CA SER A 172 21.72 12.88 -6.01
C SER A 172 22.71 12.75 -4.84
N LYS A 173 22.28 12.17 -3.72
CA LYS A 173 23.15 11.96 -2.54
C LYS A 173 24.28 10.96 -2.79
N ASP A 174 24.07 9.99 -3.68
CA ASP A 174 25.06 8.97 -4.02
C ASP A 174 25.78 9.23 -5.36
N GLY A 175 25.54 10.40 -5.97
CA GLY A 175 26.20 10.83 -7.20
C GLY A 175 25.71 10.16 -8.47
N LYS A 176 24.55 9.51 -8.41
CA LYS A 176 23.90 8.90 -9.58
C LYS A 176 23.13 9.91 -10.42
N ASP A 177 22.66 9.47 -11.58
CA ASP A 177 21.77 10.25 -12.40
C ASP A 177 20.40 10.39 -11.72
N VAL A 178 19.77 11.55 -11.91
CA VAL A 178 18.42 11.85 -11.45
C VAL A 178 17.47 11.73 -12.63
N TYR A 179 16.39 10.97 -12.46
CA TYR A 179 15.36 10.77 -13.46
C TYR A 179 14.03 11.39 -13.03
N ALA A 180 13.28 11.85 -14.01
CA ALA A 180 11.94 12.38 -13.75
C ALA A 180 11.02 11.30 -13.16
N LEU A 181 11.02 10.14 -13.80
CA LEU A 181 10.21 8.97 -13.38
C LEU A 181 11.12 7.76 -13.19
N SER A 182 10.81 6.98 -12.17
CA SER A 182 11.39 5.66 -11.95
C SER A 182 10.26 4.70 -11.60
N LEU A 183 10.15 3.60 -12.34
CA LEU A 183 9.08 2.62 -12.21
C LEU A 183 9.64 1.35 -11.59
N PHE A 184 8.77 0.39 -11.25
CA PHE A 184 9.16 -0.87 -10.65
C PHE A 184 8.24 -2.00 -11.13
N LYS A 185 8.66 -3.25 -10.94
CA LYS A 185 8.03 -4.42 -11.55
C LYS A 185 7.40 -5.41 -10.58
N ASP A 186 7.64 -5.29 -9.31
CA ASP A 186 7.00 -6.10 -8.28
C ASP A 186 5.66 -5.49 -7.86
N TRP A 187 4.97 -6.06 -6.92
CA TRP A 187 3.57 -5.90 -6.56
C TRP A 187 2.62 -6.57 -7.56
N ASP A 188 1.31 -6.58 -7.23
CA ASP A 188 0.31 -7.40 -7.92
C ASP A 188 0.04 -7.02 -9.38
N GLY A 189 0.40 -5.84 -9.81
CA GLY A 189 0.15 -5.35 -11.17
C GLY A 189 1.35 -5.44 -12.11
N ASP A 190 2.47 -5.98 -11.64
CA ASP A 190 3.73 -5.96 -12.38
C ASP A 190 4.08 -4.52 -12.86
N ILE A 191 4.95 -4.39 -13.86
CA ILE A 191 5.29 -3.07 -14.45
C ILE A 191 4.06 -2.30 -14.96
N MET A 192 3.00 -3.02 -15.33
CA MET A 192 1.77 -2.46 -15.90
C MET A 192 0.97 -1.62 -14.90
N GLN A 193 1.13 -1.85 -13.60
CA GLN A 193 0.48 -1.05 -12.55
C GLN A 193 0.88 0.43 -12.59
N ASN A 194 2.06 0.75 -13.08
CA ASN A 194 2.53 2.13 -13.15
C ASN A 194 1.68 2.98 -14.13
N ALA A 195 1.21 2.38 -15.23
CA ALA A 195 0.22 3.03 -16.09
C ALA A 195 -1.15 3.15 -15.39
N GLY A 196 -1.55 2.13 -14.64
CA GLY A 196 -2.75 2.13 -13.81
C GLY A 196 -2.74 3.24 -12.75
N ALA A 197 -1.59 3.56 -12.18
CA ALA A 197 -1.45 4.65 -11.21
C ALA A 197 -1.80 6.02 -11.82
N PHE A 198 -1.48 6.27 -13.10
CA PHE A 198 -1.97 7.46 -13.80
C PHE A 198 -3.49 7.42 -14.01
N CYS A 199 -4.05 6.25 -14.34
CA CYS A 199 -5.50 6.11 -14.49
C CYS A 199 -6.23 6.46 -13.18
N ALA A 200 -5.68 6.08 -12.05
CA ALA A 200 -6.23 6.39 -10.73
C ALA A 200 -6.34 7.91 -10.51
N LEU A 201 -5.37 8.70 -10.95
CA LEU A 201 -5.39 10.16 -10.85
C LEU A 201 -6.50 10.81 -11.69
N TYR A 202 -7.05 10.10 -12.66
CA TYR A 202 -8.19 10.50 -13.48
C TYR A 202 -9.52 9.89 -13.04
N GLY A 203 -9.53 9.18 -11.91
CA GLY A 203 -10.73 8.60 -11.32
C GLY A 203 -11.10 7.22 -11.88
N TYR A 204 -10.13 6.49 -12.43
CA TYR A 204 -10.36 5.13 -12.92
C TYR A 204 -9.68 4.10 -12.02
N GLU A 205 -10.41 3.07 -11.67
CA GLU A 205 -9.91 1.90 -10.99
C GLU A 205 -9.69 0.75 -11.97
N ASN A 206 -8.62 0.02 -11.77
CA ASN A 206 -8.30 -1.16 -12.58
C ASN A 206 -9.11 -2.37 -12.11
N LEU A 207 -9.98 -2.86 -12.99
CA LEU A 207 -10.82 -4.04 -12.79
C LEU A 207 -10.29 -5.27 -13.56
N GLY A 208 -9.00 -5.33 -13.83
CA GLY A 208 -8.35 -6.35 -14.63
C GLY A 208 -8.22 -5.93 -16.08
N PHE A 209 -9.13 -6.38 -16.97
CA PHE A 209 -9.12 -6.01 -18.39
C PHE A 209 -9.92 -4.74 -18.70
N ALA A 210 -10.49 -4.10 -17.69
CA ALA A 210 -11.29 -2.90 -17.82
C ALA A 210 -10.86 -1.87 -16.76
N LEU A 211 -11.15 -0.60 -17.07
CA LEU A 211 -11.09 0.51 -16.13
C LEU A 211 -12.52 0.92 -15.80
N GLY A 212 -12.86 0.91 -14.51
CA GLY A 212 -14.13 1.44 -14.02
C GLY A 212 -13.94 2.84 -13.47
N LYS A 213 -14.78 3.79 -13.87
CA LYS A 213 -14.77 5.10 -13.24
C LYS A 213 -15.40 5.01 -11.86
N VAL A 214 -14.78 5.62 -10.86
CA VAL A 214 -15.17 5.49 -9.44
C VAL A 214 -16.60 6.00 -9.15
N ASP A 215 -17.13 6.87 -9.98
CA ASP A 215 -18.52 7.34 -9.90
C ASP A 215 -19.52 6.41 -10.63
N GLY A 216 -19.05 5.31 -11.20
CA GLY A 216 -19.86 4.35 -11.94
C GLY A 216 -20.34 4.82 -13.33
N SER A 217 -19.91 6.00 -13.79
CA SER A 217 -20.40 6.60 -15.03
C SER A 217 -19.85 5.98 -16.30
N GLU A 218 -18.71 5.28 -16.22
CA GLU A 218 -17.99 4.79 -17.39
C GLU A 218 -17.19 3.51 -17.09
N ILE A 219 -17.16 2.62 -18.09
CA ILE A 219 -16.24 1.48 -18.13
C ILE A 219 -15.51 1.52 -19.46
N GLN A 220 -14.19 1.42 -19.43
CA GLN A 220 -13.31 1.36 -20.60
C GLN A 220 -12.60 0.02 -20.67
N SER A 221 -12.39 -0.52 -21.86
CA SER A 221 -11.43 -1.60 -22.05
C SER A 221 -9.99 -1.04 -22.03
N VAL A 222 -9.07 -1.69 -21.34
CA VAL A 222 -7.67 -1.24 -21.27
C VAL A 222 -6.98 -1.20 -22.64
N ILE A 223 -7.48 -1.94 -23.62
CA ILE A 223 -6.90 -2.01 -24.98
C ILE A 223 -7.54 -1.06 -25.98
N ASP A 224 -8.60 -0.36 -25.61
CA ASP A 224 -9.22 0.61 -26.50
C ASP A 224 -8.27 1.80 -26.74
N SER A 225 -8.14 2.22 -27.98
CA SER A 225 -7.13 3.22 -28.41
C SER A 225 -7.28 4.60 -27.75
N ASP A 226 -8.45 4.88 -27.24
CA ASP A 226 -8.86 6.12 -26.54
C ASP A 226 -9.05 5.93 -25.03
N SER A 227 -8.76 4.74 -24.51
CA SER A 227 -8.82 4.49 -23.06
C SER A 227 -7.79 5.32 -22.30
N MET A 228 -8.10 5.59 -21.03
CA MET A 228 -7.16 6.26 -20.14
C MET A 228 -5.86 5.46 -19.95
N TYR A 229 -5.95 4.13 -20.01
CA TYR A 229 -4.78 3.27 -19.93
C TYR A 229 -3.83 3.46 -21.10
N VAL A 230 -4.37 3.46 -22.33
CA VAL A 230 -3.56 3.74 -23.55
C VAL A 230 -3.01 5.16 -23.55
N ARG A 231 -3.75 6.14 -23.03
CA ARG A 231 -3.23 7.51 -22.82
C ARG A 231 -2.03 7.51 -21.87
N ALA A 232 -2.12 6.82 -20.75
CA ALA A 232 -1.01 6.67 -19.80
C ALA A 232 0.21 5.96 -20.41
N LEU A 233 -0.01 4.93 -21.23
CA LEU A 233 1.08 4.26 -21.96
C LEU A 233 1.75 5.20 -22.98
N LYS A 234 0.99 6.02 -23.70
CA LYS A 234 1.55 7.02 -24.63
C LYS A 234 2.41 8.06 -23.90
N PHE A 235 1.93 8.54 -22.74
CA PHE A 235 2.70 9.42 -21.88
C PHE A 235 4.03 8.79 -21.45
N LEU A 236 4.00 7.56 -20.95
CA LEU A 236 5.21 6.83 -20.54
C LEU A 236 6.15 6.57 -21.71
N PHE A 237 5.61 6.26 -22.89
CA PHE A 237 6.40 6.07 -24.10
C PHE A 237 7.12 7.37 -24.49
N GLU A 238 6.43 8.51 -24.51
CA GLU A 238 7.03 9.80 -24.81
C GLU A 238 8.08 10.18 -23.76
N ALA A 239 7.79 10.00 -22.48
CA ALA A 239 8.74 10.25 -21.40
C ALA A 239 10.02 9.39 -21.57
N ASN A 240 9.86 8.13 -21.96
CA ASN A 240 11.00 7.25 -22.23
C ASN A 240 11.84 7.70 -23.44
N GLN A 241 11.18 8.11 -24.54
CA GLN A 241 11.89 8.63 -25.73
C GLN A 241 12.73 9.87 -25.41
N LYS A 242 12.33 10.63 -24.40
CA LYS A 242 13.03 11.85 -23.94
C LYS A 242 14.07 11.58 -22.84
N GLY A 243 14.26 10.32 -22.44
CA GLY A 243 15.21 9.94 -21.39
C GLY A 243 14.77 10.38 -19.99
N LEU A 244 13.46 10.55 -19.78
CA LEU A 244 12.90 10.93 -18.48
C LEU A 244 12.64 9.75 -17.56
N ILE A 245 12.60 8.52 -18.10
CA ILE A 245 12.38 7.29 -17.32
C ILE A 245 13.73 6.65 -16.99
N ASP A 246 13.90 6.33 -15.74
CA ASP A 246 15.02 5.54 -15.24
C ASP A 246 15.15 4.21 -16.02
N PRO A 247 16.29 3.92 -16.63
CA PRO A 247 16.49 2.71 -17.43
C PRO A 247 16.37 1.41 -16.62
N GLU A 248 16.53 1.44 -15.30
CA GLU A 248 16.35 0.27 -14.44
C GLU A 248 14.88 -0.04 -14.13
N SER A 249 13.95 0.81 -14.55
CA SER A 249 12.51 0.69 -14.27
C SER A 249 11.90 -0.67 -14.59
N THR A 250 12.40 -1.38 -15.61
CA THR A 250 11.89 -2.71 -16.01
C THR A 250 12.51 -3.87 -15.25
N THR A 251 13.54 -3.63 -14.46
CA THR A 251 14.30 -4.66 -13.76
C THR A 251 14.32 -4.52 -12.25
N GLN A 252 14.14 -3.30 -11.74
CA GLN A 252 14.17 -3.02 -10.31
C GLN A 252 12.86 -3.39 -9.60
N ASN A 253 12.97 -3.65 -8.32
CA ASN A 253 11.86 -3.85 -7.40
C ASN A 253 11.55 -2.55 -6.63
N PHE A 254 10.47 -2.58 -5.83
CA PHE A 254 10.03 -1.44 -5.04
C PHE A 254 11.07 -0.98 -4.00
N ASP A 255 11.79 -1.88 -3.35
CA ASP A 255 12.81 -1.53 -2.35
C ASP A 255 13.97 -0.73 -2.98
N THR A 256 14.36 -1.10 -4.20
CA THR A 256 15.34 -0.34 -4.99
C THR A 256 14.81 1.05 -5.34
N LEU A 257 13.56 1.13 -5.79
CA LEU A 257 12.90 2.41 -6.07
C LEU A 257 12.84 3.29 -4.83
N GLN A 258 12.43 2.75 -3.68
CA GLN A 258 12.38 3.48 -2.41
C GLN A 258 13.76 4.05 -2.01
N THR A 259 14.81 3.28 -2.25
CA THR A 259 16.19 3.74 -2.02
C THR A 259 16.54 4.92 -2.93
N LYS A 260 16.14 4.89 -4.20
CA LYS A 260 16.31 6.01 -5.13
C LYS A 260 15.56 7.27 -4.67
N PHE A 261 14.33 7.12 -4.18
CA PHE A 261 13.62 8.25 -3.56
C PHE A 261 14.40 8.84 -2.38
N ARG A 262 14.90 7.99 -1.49
CA ARG A 262 15.69 8.43 -0.32
C ARG A 262 16.96 9.19 -0.70
N ASN A 263 17.59 8.83 -1.81
CA ASN A 263 18.79 9.47 -2.34
C ASN A 263 18.50 10.75 -3.15
N GLY A 264 17.24 10.98 -3.54
CA GLY A 264 16.84 12.11 -4.36
C GLY A 264 17.02 11.89 -5.87
N ASP A 265 17.05 10.63 -6.32
CA ASP A 265 17.28 10.24 -7.71
C ASP A 265 16.02 10.30 -8.57
N VAL A 266 14.86 10.56 -7.96
CA VAL A 266 13.54 10.58 -8.63
C VAL A 266 12.84 11.90 -8.36
N LEU A 267 12.18 12.48 -9.38
CA LEU A 267 11.54 13.79 -9.28
C LEU A 267 10.01 13.73 -9.17
N TYR A 268 9.38 12.65 -9.62
CA TYR A 268 7.93 12.45 -9.61
C TYR A 268 7.56 11.21 -8.78
N SER A 269 6.52 11.31 -7.98
CA SER A 269 5.90 10.18 -7.29
C SER A 269 4.40 10.17 -7.52
N PHE A 270 3.82 8.98 -7.74
CA PHE A 270 2.37 8.77 -7.78
C PHE A 270 1.72 8.94 -6.41
N TRP A 271 2.52 8.76 -5.34
CA TRP A 271 2.02 8.65 -3.98
C TRP A 271 2.78 9.62 -3.06
N PRO A 272 2.06 10.51 -2.35
CA PRO A 272 2.65 11.37 -1.33
C PRO A 272 3.44 10.60 -0.27
N TRP A 273 2.92 9.44 0.17
CA TRP A 273 3.60 8.59 1.16
C TRP A 273 4.96 8.06 0.68
N LEU A 274 5.16 7.88 -0.62
CA LEU A 274 6.46 7.48 -1.18
C LEU A 274 7.36 8.71 -1.38
N GLY A 275 6.88 9.74 -2.07
CA GLY A 275 7.66 10.95 -2.33
C GLY A 275 7.99 11.70 -1.04
N ALA A 276 6.99 12.31 -0.42
CA ALA A 276 7.16 13.08 0.80
C ALA A 276 7.56 12.20 1.98
N GLY A 277 6.92 11.04 2.18
CA GLY A 277 7.17 10.16 3.31
C GLY A 277 8.58 9.58 3.36
N VAL A 278 9.24 9.41 2.21
CA VAL A 278 10.61 8.85 2.15
C VAL A 278 11.68 9.93 2.03
N TYR A 279 11.43 10.97 1.24
CA TYR A 279 12.43 11.99 0.94
C TYR A 279 12.35 13.23 1.84
N SER A 280 11.15 13.67 2.26
CA SER A 280 10.97 14.91 3.03
C SER A 280 11.31 14.71 4.52
N THR A 281 12.52 14.19 4.79
CA THR A 281 13.06 14.05 6.14
C THR A 281 13.30 15.41 6.79
N THR A 282 13.45 15.46 8.11
CA THR A 282 13.79 16.69 8.84
C THR A 282 15.09 17.33 8.29
N GLU A 283 16.07 16.51 7.92
CA GLU A 283 17.32 17.00 7.30
C GLU A 283 17.02 17.70 5.97
N ASN A 284 16.35 17.01 5.03
CA ASN A 284 16.06 17.58 3.71
C ASN A 284 15.17 18.82 3.80
N THR A 285 14.12 18.79 4.64
CA THR A 285 13.20 19.93 4.80
C THR A 285 13.85 21.14 5.46
N SER A 286 14.82 20.94 6.37
CA SER A 286 15.60 22.04 6.92
C SER A 286 16.48 22.74 5.88
N GLU A 287 16.80 22.06 4.78
CA GLU A 287 17.50 22.61 3.62
C GLU A 287 16.54 23.13 2.53
N GLY A 288 15.24 23.15 2.79
CA GLY A 288 14.22 23.56 1.82
C GLY A 288 13.92 22.53 0.73
N LYS A 289 14.36 21.28 0.91
CA LYS A 289 14.17 20.17 -0.04
C LYS A 289 12.99 19.29 0.38
N GLY A 290 12.17 18.86 -0.57
CA GLY A 290 11.04 17.99 -0.26
C GLY A 290 10.16 17.69 -1.45
N PHE A 291 9.16 16.86 -1.22
CA PHE A 291 8.09 16.60 -2.16
C PHE A 291 6.80 17.30 -1.71
N ALA A 292 6.02 17.76 -2.68
CA ALA A 292 4.66 18.21 -2.43
C ALA A 292 3.77 17.84 -3.63
N SER A 293 2.47 17.75 -3.38
CA SER A 293 1.48 17.48 -4.42
C SER A 293 1.37 18.68 -5.35
N ALA A 294 1.48 18.43 -6.66
CA ALA A 294 1.29 19.42 -7.71
C ALA A 294 -0.15 19.39 -8.24
N THR A 295 -0.63 20.51 -8.72
CA THR A 295 -1.94 20.60 -9.38
C THR A 295 -1.79 20.43 -10.87
N ILE A 296 -2.50 19.44 -11.43
CA ILE A 296 -2.73 19.28 -12.85
C ILE A 296 -4.23 19.44 -13.05
N LYS A 297 -4.68 20.40 -13.86
CA LYS A 297 -6.07 20.90 -13.80
C LYS A 297 -7.13 19.84 -14.16
N ASP A 298 -6.82 18.95 -15.11
CA ASP A 298 -7.72 17.88 -15.51
C ASP A 298 -7.58 16.60 -14.67
N MET A 299 -6.62 16.54 -13.75
CA MET A 299 -6.32 15.38 -12.92
C MET A 299 -6.96 15.54 -11.54
N LYS A 300 -7.67 14.52 -11.11
CA LYS A 300 -8.28 14.49 -9.77
C LYS A 300 -7.47 13.57 -8.88
N CYS A 301 -7.13 14.05 -7.69
CA CYS A 301 -6.55 13.19 -6.67
C CYS A 301 -7.58 12.15 -6.24
N LEU A 302 -7.17 10.88 -6.23
CA LEU A 302 -7.93 9.80 -5.63
C LEU A 302 -7.29 9.45 -4.29
N SER A 303 -8.00 9.72 -3.23
CA SER A 303 -7.74 9.02 -1.99
C SER A 303 -8.44 7.67 -2.08
N TYR A 304 -7.67 6.58 -2.09
CA TYR A 304 -8.24 5.27 -1.74
C TYR A 304 -8.49 5.30 -0.24
N GLY A 305 -9.51 6.04 0.14
CA GLY A 305 -10.00 6.03 1.49
C GLY A 305 -10.49 4.64 1.87
N SER A 306 -10.65 4.42 3.15
CA SER A 306 -11.37 3.26 3.64
C SER A 306 -12.77 3.23 3.02
N MET A 307 -13.28 2.06 2.73
CA MET A 307 -14.59 1.84 2.12
C MET A 307 -15.50 1.07 3.09
N PRO A 308 -16.83 1.25 3.05
CA PRO A 308 -17.74 0.53 3.93
C PRO A 308 -17.55 -0.99 3.88
N ASP A 309 -17.34 -1.56 2.69
CA ASP A 309 -17.09 -2.99 2.49
C ASP A 309 -15.63 -3.39 2.71
N GLY A 310 -14.74 -2.43 2.97
CA GLY A 310 -13.31 -2.67 3.08
C GLY A 310 -12.65 -3.01 1.74
N LYS A 311 -11.35 -3.21 1.80
CA LYS A 311 -10.52 -3.51 0.63
C LYS A 311 -10.28 -5.01 0.54
N MET A 312 -10.65 -5.60 -0.60
CA MET A 312 -10.53 -7.06 -0.81
C MET A 312 -9.14 -7.47 -1.29
N SER A 313 -8.33 -6.54 -1.77
CA SER A 313 -6.95 -6.83 -2.20
C SER A 313 -6.02 -7.20 -1.04
N VAL A 314 -6.39 -6.89 0.20
CA VAL A 314 -5.69 -7.33 1.42
C VAL A 314 -6.70 -7.64 2.51
N GLY A 315 -6.64 -8.82 3.09
CA GLY A 315 -7.42 -9.19 4.26
C GLY A 315 -6.63 -10.07 5.20
N ILE A 316 -7.11 -10.17 6.43
CA ILE A 316 -6.52 -11.01 7.47
C ILE A 316 -7.43 -12.19 7.78
N MET A 317 -6.83 -13.37 7.89
CA MET A 317 -7.49 -14.64 8.18
C MET A 317 -6.75 -15.38 9.27
N VAL A 318 -7.45 -16.27 9.97
CA VAL A 318 -6.84 -17.20 10.92
C VAL A 318 -6.52 -18.52 10.21
N GLY A 319 -5.29 -18.99 10.36
CA GLY A 319 -4.87 -20.27 9.78
C GLY A 319 -5.49 -21.47 10.51
N SER A 320 -5.87 -22.50 9.74
CA SER A 320 -6.56 -23.69 10.29
C SER A 320 -5.70 -24.51 11.26
N GLN A 321 -4.38 -24.36 11.22
CA GLN A 321 -3.44 -25.12 12.08
C GLN A 321 -3.01 -24.36 13.33
N THR A 322 -3.60 -23.18 13.59
CA THR A 322 -3.27 -22.41 14.80
C THR A 322 -3.63 -23.16 16.08
N LYS A 323 -2.80 -23.01 17.09
CA LYS A 323 -2.97 -23.70 18.39
C LYS A 323 -3.95 -22.97 19.32
N ASP A 324 -4.20 -21.70 19.06
CA ASP A 324 -5.04 -20.86 19.91
C ASP A 324 -5.88 -19.90 19.03
N PRO A 325 -6.95 -20.42 18.42
CA PRO A 325 -7.81 -19.63 17.53
C PRO A 325 -8.40 -18.39 18.18
N GLN A 326 -8.86 -18.50 19.44
CA GLN A 326 -9.46 -17.35 20.13
C GLN A 326 -8.45 -16.21 20.26
N ARG A 327 -7.22 -16.50 20.69
CA ARG A 327 -6.17 -15.48 20.82
C ARG A 327 -5.85 -14.81 19.49
N MET A 328 -5.93 -15.53 18.37
CA MET A 328 -5.76 -14.94 17.03
C MET A 328 -6.89 -13.97 16.71
N VAL A 329 -8.11 -14.34 17.02
CA VAL A 329 -9.30 -13.49 16.82
C VAL A 329 -9.26 -12.28 17.76
N ASP A 330 -8.90 -12.45 19.03
CA ASP A 330 -8.71 -11.34 20.00
C ASP A 330 -7.67 -10.34 19.47
N PHE A 331 -6.57 -10.82 18.90
CA PHE A 331 -5.53 -9.97 18.31
C PHE A 331 -6.05 -9.23 17.08
N ILE A 332 -6.76 -9.90 16.17
CA ILE A 332 -7.40 -9.24 15.03
C ILE A 332 -8.39 -8.18 15.51
N ASN A 333 -9.26 -8.52 16.48
CA ASN A 333 -10.21 -7.56 17.03
C ASN A 333 -9.52 -6.31 17.60
N TRP A 334 -8.41 -6.49 18.30
CA TRP A 334 -7.64 -5.36 18.80
C TRP A 334 -7.04 -4.50 17.67
N LEU A 335 -6.57 -5.09 16.57
CA LEU A 335 -6.07 -4.34 15.41
C LEU A 335 -7.14 -3.38 14.84
N TYR A 336 -8.42 -3.71 14.98
CA TYR A 336 -9.55 -2.87 14.58
C TYR A 336 -10.09 -1.97 15.71
N SER A 337 -9.50 -2.00 16.89
CA SER A 337 -9.79 -1.06 17.97
C SER A 337 -9.10 0.30 17.71
N PRO A 338 -9.54 1.38 18.35
CA PRO A 338 -8.86 2.69 18.28
C PRO A 338 -7.36 2.58 18.64
N GLU A 339 -7.04 1.86 19.72
CA GLU A 339 -5.65 1.63 20.16
C GLU A 339 -4.84 0.85 19.12
N GLY A 340 -5.41 -0.21 18.56
CA GLY A 340 -4.74 -1.03 17.56
C GLY A 340 -4.51 -0.30 16.25
N ILE A 341 -5.49 0.49 15.81
CA ILE A 341 -5.38 1.35 14.62
C ILE A 341 -4.26 2.39 14.82
N GLU A 342 -4.25 3.08 15.95
CA GLU A 342 -3.21 4.06 16.28
C GLU A 342 -1.83 3.42 16.32
N ALA A 343 -1.68 2.29 17.02
CA ALA A 343 -0.40 1.59 17.16
C ALA A 343 0.11 1.04 15.82
N SER A 344 -0.75 0.41 15.01
CA SER A 344 -0.34 -0.13 13.71
C SER A 344 0.00 0.98 12.71
N SER A 345 -0.74 2.08 12.71
CA SER A 345 -0.45 3.25 11.88
C SER A 345 0.88 3.91 12.27
N ALA A 346 1.14 4.06 13.57
CA ALA A 346 2.41 4.58 14.08
C ALA A 346 3.59 3.68 13.70
N GLN A 347 3.43 2.37 13.81
CA GLN A 347 4.45 1.40 13.43
C GLN A 347 4.72 1.43 11.92
N SER A 348 3.69 1.43 11.10
CA SER A 348 3.79 1.49 9.63
C SER A 348 4.42 2.80 9.15
N GLY A 349 4.10 3.92 9.78
CA GLY A 349 4.69 5.23 9.49
C GLY A 349 6.10 5.45 10.04
N GLY A 350 6.66 4.48 10.78
CA GLY A 350 7.96 4.62 11.44
C GLY A 350 7.97 5.65 12.58
N ASN A 351 6.79 5.99 13.12
CA ASN A 351 6.60 6.97 14.19
C ASN A 351 6.91 6.35 15.56
N CYS A 352 7.00 7.22 16.58
CA CYS A 352 7.12 6.78 17.96
C CYS A 352 5.89 5.95 18.36
N GLY A 353 6.09 4.93 19.16
CA GLY A 353 5.03 4.16 19.78
C GLY A 353 4.34 4.94 20.91
N PRO A 354 3.50 4.27 21.72
CA PRO A 354 2.74 4.90 22.77
C PRO A 354 3.60 5.60 23.85
N GLU A 355 3.09 6.66 24.42
CA GLU A 355 3.65 7.29 25.61
C GLU A 355 3.76 6.27 26.75
N GLY A 356 4.86 6.34 27.51
CA GLY A 356 5.18 5.39 28.57
C GLY A 356 5.85 4.09 28.08
N LEU A 357 5.85 3.83 26.78
CA LEU A 357 6.56 2.68 26.19
C LEU A 357 7.82 3.09 25.41
N THR A 358 7.72 4.14 24.60
CA THR A 358 8.83 4.59 23.74
C THR A 358 9.30 6.00 24.07
N TRP A 359 8.46 6.80 24.73
CA TRP A 359 8.76 8.16 25.15
C TRP A 359 7.92 8.54 26.38
N GLU A 360 8.33 9.58 27.07
CA GLU A 360 7.63 10.18 28.21
C GLU A 360 7.69 11.70 28.11
N MET A 361 6.61 12.36 28.45
CA MET A 361 6.60 13.82 28.55
C MET A 361 7.17 14.23 29.89
N LYS A 362 8.27 15.01 29.90
CA LYS A 362 8.85 15.63 31.12
C LYS A 362 8.81 17.15 31.00
N ASP A 363 8.15 17.80 31.94
CA ASP A 363 8.06 19.27 32.01
C ASP A 363 7.60 19.92 30.69
N GLY A 364 6.66 19.29 29.98
CA GLY A 364 6.14 19.75 28.70
C GLY A 364 7.06 19.60 27.51
N LYS A 365 8.08 18.74 27.62
CA LYS A 365 9.04 18.41 26.57
C LYS A 365 9.18 16.91 26.41
#